data_61a642e483ecd3fb2e4c1d8221cfe84f
#
_entry.id   61a642e483ecd3fb2e4c1d8221cfe84f
#
_cell.length_a   1.000
_cell.length_b   1.000
_cell.length_c   1.000
_cell.angle_alpha   90.00
_cell.angle_beta   90.00
_cell.angle_gamma   90.00
#
_symmetry.space_group_name_H-M   'P 1'
#
loop_
_entity.id
_entity.type
_entity.pdbx_description
1 polymer ?
#
loop_
_entity_poly.entity_id
_entity_poly.type
_entity_poly.pdbx_seq_one_letter_code
_entity_poly.pdbx_strand_id
1 'polypeptide(L)'
;TCALPILSDLLDVLRETPKPEDVVYVASDAKLEACESAKKIAYSLYGGMPIQIGYCNGSNVLLNAVEYHRDSEVNVALTDMILLLGKEQDIEEDKSYDTEKIEAFFIPAGTIVEVYATTLHYAPCNANGEKFSTAVVLPKGTNTEIEKTQENVKEDQLLFARNKWLIAHEDAKIERSEERRVGKSVDL
;
A
#
# COMPACT_ATOMS: atom_id res chain seq x y z
N THR A 1 20.00 5.93 -2.88
CA THR A 1 19.25 6.02 -4.14
C THR A 1 19.88 5.09 -5.15
N CYS A 2 19.40 3.85 -5.24
CA CYS A 2 19.65 3.06 -6.43
C CYS A 2 19.00 3.79 -7.60
N ALA A 3 19.82 4.33 -8.50
CA ALA A 3 19.36 4.78 -9.81
C ALA A 3 18.89 3.53 -10.57
N LEU A 4 17.63 3.12 -10.36
CA LEU A 4 17.04 2.11 -11.21
C LEU A 4 16.87 2.74 -12.59
N PRO A 5 17.48 2.16 -13.62
CA PRO A 5 17.44 2.73 -14.95
C PRO A 5 16.01 2.65 -15.47
N ILE A 6 15.44 3.84 -15.68
CA ILE A 6 14.38 4.07 -16.65
C ILE A 6 13.13 3.21 -16.39
N LEU A 7 12.27 3.69 -15.46
CA LEU A 7 10.88 3.26 -15.36
C LEU A 7 9.97 4.16 -16.24
N SER A 8 10.51 4.76 -17.30
CA SER A 8 9.77 5.72 -18.14
C SER A 8 8.52 5.08 -18.75
N ASP A 9 8.63 3.85 -19.25
CA ASP A 9 7.51 3.10 -19.80
C ASP A 9 6.39 2.85 -18.76
N LEU A 10 6.79 2.50 -17.53
CA LEU A 10 5.84 2.30 -16.43
C LEU A 10 5.16 3.61 -16.04
N LEU A 11 5.93 4.70 -15.90
CA LEU A 11 5.41 6.01 -15.57
C LEU A 11 4.51 6.57 -16.68
N ASP A 12 4.82 6.31 -17.94
CA ASP A 12 4.00 6.72 -19.08
C ASP A 12 2.62 6.04 -19.04
N VAL A 13 2.59 4.73 -18.80
CA VAL A 13 1.32 4.00 -18.62
C VAL A 13 0.57 4.48 -17.38
N LEU A 14 1.26 4.73 -16.27
CA LEU A 14 0.65 5.21 -15.03
C LEU A 14 0.01 6.59 -15.19
N ARG A 15 0.54 7.48 -16.03
CA ARG A 15 -0.07 8.78 -16.34
C ARG A 15 -1.46 8.67 -16.92
N GLU A 16 -1.74 7.60 -17.68
CA GLU A 16 -3.03 7.35 -18.32
C GLU A 16 -4.07 6.71 -17.39
N THR A 17 -3.67 6.33 -16.17
CA THR A 17 -4.60 5.74 -15.20
C THR A 17 -5.53 6.78 -14.56
N PRO A 18 -6.76 6.41 -14.16
CA PRO A 18 -7.71 7.33 -13.52
C PRO A 18 -7.17 7.94 -12.23
N LYS A 19 -7.46 9.22 -11.99
CA LYS A 19 -7.13 9.96 -10.77
C LYS A 19 -8.40 10.60 -10.19
N PRO A 20 -9.28 9.80 -9.55
CA PRO A 20 -10.55 10.28 -9.01
C PRO A 20 -10.37 11.23 -7.81
N GLU A 21 -11.48 11.75 -7.27
CA GLU A 21 -11.48 12.52 -6.02
C GLU A 21 -11.27 11.62 -4.80
N ASP A 22 -11.80 10.42 -4.85
CA ASP A 22 -11.58 9.40 -3.83
C ASP A 22 -10.37 8.53 -4.19
N VAL A 23 -9.89 7.74 -3.22
CA VAL A 23 -8.81 6.77 -3.46
C VAL A 23 -9.32 5.61 -4.30
N VAL A 24 -8.61 5.29 -5.37
CA VAL A 24 -8.77 4.04 -6.13
C VAL A 24 -7.51 3.20 -6.01
N TYR A 25 -7.69 1.94 -5.66
CA TYR A 25 -6.63 0.93 -5.68
C TYR A 25 -6.98 -0.17 -6.69
N VAL A 26 -6.05 -0.45 -7.58
CA VAL A 26 -6.12 -1.56 -8.54
C VAL A 26 -4.92 -2.45 -8.31
N ALA A 27 -5.15 -3.67 -7.84
CA ALA A 27 -4.08 -4.57 -7.43
C ALA A 27 -3.19 -5.05 -8.61
N SER A 28 -3.75 -5.16 -9.80
CA SER A 28 -3.06 -5.66 -11.01
C SER A 28 -3.66 -4.95 -12.22
N ASP A 29 -2.81 -4.30 -13.01
CA ASP A 29 -3.17 -3.67 -14.28
C ASP A 29 -2.34 -4.28 -15.40
N ALA A 30 -3.02 -4.84 -16.40
CA ALA A 30 -2.37 -5.58 -17.48
C ALA A 30 -1.40 -4.71 -18.32
N LYS A 31 -1.64 -3.39 -18.42
CA LYS A 31 -0.76 -2.50 -19.17
C LYS A 31 0.51 -2.20 -18.39
N LEU A 32 0.42 -2.00 -17.07
CA LEU A 32 1.57 -1.83 -16.20
C LEU A 32 2.43 -3.11 -16.15
N GLU A 33 1.80 -4.27 -16.04
CA GLU A 33 2.50 -5.57 -16.03
C GLU A 33 3.16 -5.91 -17.37
N ALA A 34 2.68 -5.35 -18.49
CA ALA A 34 3.27 -5.54 -19.81
C ALA A 34 4.53 -4.68 -20.06
N CYS A 35 4.84 -3.71 -19.22
CA CYS A 35 6.02 -2.86 -19.36
C CYS A 35 7.32 -3.67 -19.24
N GLU A 36 8.35 -3.28 -20.00
CA GLU A 36 9.69 -3.89 -19.85
C GLU A 36 10.28 -3.63 -18.45
N SER A 37 9.93 -2.52 -17.83
CA SER A 37 10.28 -2.20 -16.44
C SER A 37 9.74 -3.23 -15.46
N ALA A 38 8.58 -3.84 -15.71
CA ALA A 38 7.99 -4.85 -14.83
C ALA A 38 8.90 -6.08 -14.68
N LYS A 39 9.53 -6.52 -15.77
CA LYS A 39 10.49 -7.65 -15.73
C LYS A 39 11.73 -7.31 -14.91
N LYS A 40 12.21 -6.07 -15.03
CA LYS A 40 13.39 -5.59 -14.28
C LYS A 40 13.08 -5.52 -12.79
N ILE A 41 11.90 -5.01 -12.43
CA ILE A 41 11.43 -4.95 -11.05
C ILE A 41 11.32 -6.38 -10.48
N ALA A 42 10.64 -7.29 -11.18
CA ALA A 42 10.51 -8.69 -10.75
C ALA A 42 11.89 -9.33 -10.50
N TYR A 43 12.84 -9.13 -11.39
CA TYR A 43 14.16 -9.71 -11.26
C TYR A 43 14.98 -9.06 -10.12
N SER A 44 15.06 -7.72 -10.12
CA SER A 44 15.99 -7.00 -9.24
C SER A 44 15.49 -6.83 -7.81
N LEU A 45 14.17 -6.70 -7.61
CA LEU A 45 13.59 -6.44 -6.29
C LEU A 45 12.90 -7.68 -5.68
N TYR A 46 12.43 -8.59 -6.51
CA TYR A 46 11.73 -9.81 -6.05
C TYR A 46 12.45 -11.11 -6.42
N GLY A 47 13.72 -11.05 -6.89
CA GLY A 47 14.52 -12.23 -7.18
C GLY A 47 13.91 -13.16 -8.23
N GLY A 48 13.08 -12.63 -9.14
CA GLY A 48 12.39 -13.38 -10.18
C GLY A 48 11.08 -14.03 -9.72
N MET A 49 10.60 -13.75 -8.51
CA MET A 49 9.28 -14.20 -8.06
C MET A 49 8.16 -13.57 -8.90
N PRO A 50 7.03 -14.27 -9.08
CA PRO A 50 5.86 -13.70 -9.71
C PRO A 50 5.36 -12.47 -8.93
N ILE A 51 5.22 -11.33 -9.62
CA ILE A 51 4.68 -10.10 -9.06
C ILE A 51 3.39 -9.70 -9.78
N GLN A 52 2.68 -8.77 -9.18
CA GLN A 52 1.63 -7.98 -9.78
C GLN A 52 2.01 -6.50 -9.71
N ILE A 53 1.57 -5.73 -10.68
CA ILE A 53 1.74 -4.28 -10.70
C ILE A 53 0.39 -3.65 -10.94
N GLY A 54 -0.04 -2.88 -9.97
CA GLY A 54 -1.23 -2.07 -10.03
C GLY A 54 -0.93 -0.61 -9.72
N TYR A 55 -1.92 0.11 -9.25
CA TYR A 55 -1.76 1.51 -8.88
C TYR A 55 -2.67 1.90 -7.71
N CYS A 56 -2.24 2.91 -6.99
CA CYS A 56 -3.05 3.62 -6.01
C CYS A 56 -3.05 5.11 -6.36
N ASN A 57 -4.22 5.64 -6.70
CA ASN A 57 -4.37 7.02 -7.15
C ASN A 57 -5.54 7.70 -6.46
N GLY A 58 -5.49 9.00 -6.33
CA GLY A 58 -6.62 9.78 -5.84
C GLY A 58 -6.25 10.85 -4.83
N SER A 59 -7.16 11.11 -3.90
CA SER A 59 -7.00 12.12 -2.86
C SER A 59 -7.25 11.50 -1.49
N ASN A 60 -6.31 11.65 -0.58
CA ASN A 60 -6.41 11.22 0.81
C ASN A 60 -5.68 12.20 1.72
N VAL A 61 -6.29 12.51 2.85
CA VAL A 61 -5.72 13.36 3.91
C VAL A 61 -5.90 12.73 5.30
N LEU A 62 -6.28 11.45 5.36
CA LEU A 62 -6.66 10.77 6.60
C LEU A 62 -5.65 9.67 6.95
N LEU A 63 -5.38 9.55 8.25
CA LEU A 63 -4.77 8.40 8.88
C LEU A 63 -5.87 7.59 9.57
N ASN A 64 -6.59 6.77 8.83
CA ASN A 64 -7.73 6.01 9.32
C ASN A 64 -7.60 4.49 9.17
N ALA A 65 -6.50 4.04 8.59
CA ALA A 65 -6.14 2.63 8.52
C ALA A 65 -4.63 2.46 8.37
N VAL A 66 -4.13 1.30 8.78
CA VAL A 66 -2.79 0.82 8.48
C VAL A 66 -2.84 -0.66 8.15
N GLU A 67 -2.00 -1.09 7.23
CA GLU A 67 -1.89 -2.47 6.79
C GLU A 67 -0.44 -2.91 6.69
N TYR A 68 -0.22 -4.21 6.62
CA TYR A 68 1.08 -4.78 6.31
C TYR A 68 0.93 -6.08 5.52
N HIS A 69 2.04 -6.47 4.90
CA HIS A 69 2.17 -7.68 4.10
C HIS A 69 3.34 -8.51 4.61
N ARG A 70 3.42 -9.80 4.26
CA ARG A 70 4.58 -10.65 4.59
C ARG A 70 5.75 -10.49 3.61
N ASP A 71 5.60 -9.59 2.65
CA ASP A 71 6.61 -9.24 1.65
C ASP A 71 6.73 -7.73 1.55
N SER A 72 7.86 -7.26 1.02
CA SER A 72 8.00 -5.84 0.71
C SER A 72 7.02 -5.39 -0.36
N GLU A 73 6.46 -4.19 -0.19
CA GLU A 73 5.74 -3.47 -1.22
C GLU A 73 6.67 -2.44 -1.86
N VAL A 74 6.63 -2.31 -3.19
CA VAL A 74 7.37 -1.25 -3.88
C VAL A 74 6.41 -0.24 -4.47
N ASN A 75 6.61 1.01 -4.11
CA ASN A 75 5.88 2.15 -4.65
C ASN A 75 6.76 2.93 -5.65
N VAL A 76 6.20 3.24 -6.82
CA VAL A 76 6.84 4.10 -7.83
C VAL A 76 6.00 5.38 -7.95
N ALA A 77 6.44 6.44 -7.31
CA ALA A 77 5.71 7.69 -7.23
C ALA A 77 5.70 8.43 -8.58
N LEU A 78 4.51 8.62 -9.17
CA LEU A 78 4.33 9.48 -10.34
C LEU A 78 4.23 10.96 -9.95
N THR A 79 3.61 11.24 -8.81
CA THR A 79 3.46 12.58 -8.23
C THR A 79 4.11 12.62 -6.87
N ASP A 80 4.31 13.81 -6.34
CA ASP A 80 4.63 13.98 -4.92
C ASP A 80 3.53 13.33 -4.08
N MET A 81 3.91 12.66 -3.00
CA MET A 81 2.97 12.03 -2.06
C MET A 81 3.57 11.96 -0.66
N ILE A 82 2.72 11.71 0.34
CA ILE A 82 3.14 11.45 1.72
C ILE A 82 2.79 10.00 2.06
N LEU A 83 3.77 9.23 2.52
CA LEU A 83 3.56 7.92 3.13
C LEU A 83 3.54 8.08 4.66
N LEU A 84 2.50 7.54 5.28
CA LEU A 84 2.36 7.43 6.73
C LEU A 84 2.77 6.02 7.12
N LEU A 85 3.89 5.89 7.84
CA LEU A 85 4.53 4.62 8.11
C LEU A 85 4.61 4.34 9.62
N GLY A 86 4.38 3.09 10.00
CA GLY A 86 4.53 2.59 11.35
C GLY A 86 5.32 1.29 11.38
N LYS A 87 5.54 0.74 12.57
CA LYS A 87 6.25 -0.52 12.76
C LYS A 87 5.30 -1.61 13.24
N GLU A 88 5.31 -2.76 12.59
CA GLU A 88 4.52 -3.93 13.00
C GLU A 88 4.77 -4.30 14.49
N GLN A 89 6.00 -4.12 14.96
CA GLN A 89 6.40 -4.43 16.33
C GLN A 89 5.72 -3.54 17.39
N ASP A 90 5.16 -2.42 16.98
CA ASP A 90 4.47 -1.47 17.86
C ASP A 90 2.95 -1.71 17.93
N ILE A 91 2.44 -2.76 17.26
CA ILE A 91 1.05 -3.20 17.40
C ILE A 91 0.83 -3.68 18.83
N GLU A 92 -0.18 -3.16 19.50
CA GLU A 92 -0.51 -3.48 20.89
C GLU A 92 -1.12 -4.91 20.99
N GLU A 93 -1.14 -5.47 22.21
CA GLU A 93 -1.66 -6.83 22.45
C GLU A 93 -3.15 -6.97 22.08
N ASP A 94 -3.92 -5.90 22.20
CA ASP A 94 -5.35 -5.84 21.83
C ASP A 94 -5.59 -5.64 20.34
N LYS A 95 -4.50 -5.63 19.53
CA LYS A 95 -4.52 -5.43 18.08
C LYS A 95 -4.85 -4.00 17.65
N SER A 96 -4.67 -3.03 18.53
CA SER A 96 -4.70 -1.62 18.22
C SER A 96 -3.32 -1.10 17.80
N TYR A 97 -3.30 0.08 17.22
CA TYR A 97 -2.09 0.83 16.91
C TYR A 97 -2.23 2.28 17.36
N ASP A 98 -1.26 2.75 18.11
CA ASP A 98 -1.21 4.14 18.54
C ASP A 98 -0.71 5.02 17.39
N THR A 99 -1.59 5.90 16.91
CA THR A 99 -1.30 6.78 15.77
C THR A 99 -0.18 7.79 16.05
N GLU A 100 0.14 8.09 17.31
CA GLU A 100 1.28 8.94 17.68
C GLU A 100 2.63 8.32 17.28
N LYS A 101 2.68 7.00 17.05
CA LYS A 101 3.88 6.27 16.58
C LYS A 101 4.06 6.31 15.07
N ILE A 102 3.10 6.86 14.32
CA ILE A 102 3.19 7.00 12.86
C ILE A 102 4.11 8.15 12.48
N GLU A 103 5.00 7.89 11.55
CA GLU A 103 5.90 8.88 10.97
C GLU A 103 5.47 9.21 9.53
N ALA A 104 5.48 10.49 9.16
CA ALA A 104 5.13 10.96 7.83
C ALA A 104 6.39 11.19 6.99
N PHE A 105 6.41 10.61 5.78
CA PHE A 105 7.53 10.72 4.85
C PHE A 105 7.07 11.37 3.54
N PHE A 106 7.67 12.50 3.19
CA PHE A 106 7.47 13.12 1.90
C PHE A 106 8.25 12.35 0.82
N ILE A 107 7.55 11.89 -0.20
CA ILE A 107 8.10 11.13 -1.32
C ILE A 107 7.97 11.97 -2.60
N PRO A 108 9.07 12.50 -3.13
CA PRO A 108 9.05 13.26 -4.38
C PRO A 108 8.63 12.41 -5.58
N ALA A 109 8.00 13.02 -6.56
CA ALA A 109 7.73 12.40 -7.86
C ALA A 109 8.99 11.77 -8.47
N GLY A 110 8.86 10.60 -9.09
CA GLY A 110 9.96 9.85 -9.67
C GLY A 110 10.77 9.02 -8.67
N THR A 111 10.39 9.01 -7.39
CA THR A 111 11.05 8.20 -6.36
C THR A 111 10.49 6.78 -6.34
N ILE A 112 11.38 5.81 -6.12
CA ILE A 112 11.02 4.42 -5.84
C ILE A 112 11.26 4.17 -4.36
N VAL A 113 10.25 3.67 -3.69
CA VAL A 113 10.29 3.35 -2.25
C VAL A 113 9.99 1.87 -2.07
N GLU A 114 10.85 1.16 -1.37
CA GLU A 114 10.57 -0.17 -0.86
C GLU A 114 10.08 -0.05 0.59
N VAL A 115 8.84 -0.44 0.82
CA VAL A 115 8.21 -0.54 2.13
C VAL A 115 8.39 -1.98 2.60
N TYR A 116 9.24 -2.19 3.59
CA TYR A 116 9.56 -3.53 4.08
C TYR A 116 8.37 -4.23 4.74
N ALA A 117 8.35 -5.56 4.72
CA ALA A 117 7.28 -6.41 5.23
C ALA A 117 6.81 -6.05 6.66
N THR A 118 7.71 -5.58 7.53
CA THR A 118 7.40 -5.18 8.92
C THR A 118 6.97 -3.72 9.06
N THR A 119 6.63 -3.05 7.96
CA THR A 119 6.24 -1.64 7.97
C THR A 119 4.75 -1.50 7.75
N LEU A 120 4.07 -0.91 8.73
CA LEU A 120 2.67 -0.52 8.57
C LEU A 120 2.59 0.67 7.62
N HIS A 121 1.65 0.61 6.68
CA HIS A 121 1.38 1.65 5.69
C HIS A 121 -0.08 1.57 5.26
N TYR A 122 -0.54 2.53 4.48
CA TYR A 122 -1.85 2.50 3.81
C TYR A 122 -1.79 3.38 2.56
N ALA A 123 -2.96 3.70 1.98
CA ALA A 123 -3.03 4.62 0.84
C ALA A 123 -2.24 5.90 1.13
N PRO A 124 -1.40 6.38 0.21
CA PRO A 124 -0.67 7.63 0.38
C PRO A 124 -1.59 8.81 0.65
N CYS A 125 -1.05 9.85 1.29
CA CYS A 125 -1.73 11.12 1.43
C CYS A 125 -1.25 12.13 0.37
N ASN A 126 -2.09 13.12 0.13
CA ASN A 126 -1.81 14.26 -0.72
C ASN A 126 -0.55 15.00 -0.26
N ALA A 127 0.25 15.46 -1.19
CA ALA A 127 1.33 16.39 -0.94
C ALA A 127 1.02 17.72 -1.62
N ASN A 128 1.34 18.83 -0.97
CA ASN A 128 1.14 20.18 -1.52
C ASN A 128 -0.30 20.48 -2.01
N GLY A 129 -1.29 19.81 -1.46
CA GLY A 129 -2.69 19.95 -1.87
C GLY A 129 -3.06 19.25 -3.18
N GLU A 130 -2.13 18.52 -3.80
CA GLU A 130 -2.33 17.81 -5.05
C GLU A 130 -2.63 16.33 -4.82
N LYS A 131 -3.41 15.72 -5.73
CA LYS A 131 -3.69 14.28 -5.73
C LYS A 131 -2.42 13.46 -5.92
N PHE A 132 -2.35 12.33 -5.24
CA PHE A 132 -1.26 11.38 -5.43
C PHE A 132 -1.54 10.36 -6.55
N SER A 133 -0.46 9.83 -7.13
CA SER A 133 -0.49 8.72 -8.07
C SER A 133 0.80 7.90 -7.93
N THR A 134 0.65 6.60 -7.69
CA THR A 134 1.79 5.68 -7.54
C THR A 134 1.47 4.32 -8.14
N ALA A 135 2.46 3.71 -8.81
CA ALA A 135 2.37 2.28 -9.09
C ALA A 135 2.73 1.50 -7.82
N VAL A 136 2.00 0.42 -7.59
CA VAL A 136 2.16 -0.46 -6.44
C VAL A 136 2.55 -1.85 -6.94
N VAL A 137 3.67 -2.36 -6.45
CA VAL A 137 4.20 -3.67 -6.82
C VAL A 137 4.23 -4.58 -5.61
N LEU A 138 3.65 -5.75 -5.74
CA LEU A 138 3.55 -6.77 -4.69
C LEU A 138 3.71 -8.17 -5.29
N PRO A 139 4.00 -9.20 -4.49
CA PRO A 139 3.89 -10.59 -4.93
C PRO A 139 2.50 -10.89 -5.49
N LYS A 140 2.46 -11.67 -6.56
CA LYS A 140 1.22 -12.00 -7.26
C LYS A 140 0.19 -12.65 -6.34
N GLY A 141 -1.03 -12.12 -6.37
CA GLY A 141 -2.16 -12.58 -5.56
C GLY A 141 -2.35 -11.82 -4.25
N THR A 142 -1.43 -10.92 -3.86
CA THR A 142 -1.63 -10.04 -2.69
C THR A 142 -2.88 -9.17 -2.87
N ASN A 143 -3.62 -8.93 -1.78
CA ASN A 143 -4.86 -8.16 -1.76
C ASN A 143 -6.06 -8.80 -2.50
N THR A 144 -5.97 -10.06 -2.91
CA THR A 144 -7.12 -10.80 -3.45
C THR A 144 -7.94 -11.42 -2.32
N GLU A 145 -9.17 -11.83 -2.65
CA GLU A 145 -10.03 -12.50 -1.69
C GLU A 145 -9.37 -13.76 -1.11
N ILE A 146 -9.65 -14.02 0.16
CA ILE A 146 -9.23 -15.20 0.87
C ILE A 146 -10.44 -15.86 1.52
N GLU A 147 -10.57 -17.16 1.37
CA GLU A 147 -11.51 -17.95 2.16
C GLU A 147 -11.08 -17.90 3.63
N LYS A 148 -11.95 -17.35 4.49
CA LYS A 148 -11.70 -17.35 5.93
C LYS A 148 -11.81 -18.77 6.45
N THR A 149 -10.70 -19.27 6.94
CA THR A 149 -10.63 -20.51 7.71
C THR A 149 -10.70 -20.19 9.21
N GLN A 150 -10.58 -21.20 10.04
CA GLN A 150 -10.50 -21.04 11.49
C GLN A 150 -9.26 -20.22 11.87
N GLU A 151 -9.44 -19.22 12.74
CA GLU A 151 -8.31 -18.46 13.31
C GLU A 151 -7.43 -19.42 14.14
N ASN A 152 -6.13 -19.49 13.82
CA ASN A 152 -5.18 -20.36 14.49
C ASN A 152 -4.29 -19.61 15.47
N VAL A 153 -4.05 -18.33 15.19
CA VAL A 153 -3.25 -17.42 16.03
C VAL A 153 -3.96 -16.08 16.17
N LYS A 154 -3.63 -15.34 17.22
CA LYS A 154 -4.27 -14.04 17.51
C LYS A 154 -4.15 -13.03 16.36
N GLU A 155 -3.09 -13.12 15.58
CA GLU A 155 -2.84 -12.23 14.44
C GLU A 155 -3.82 -12.46 13.28
N ASP A 156 -4.37 -13.68 13.15
CA ASP A 156 -5.36 -13.99 12.11
C ASP A 156 -6.61 -13.11 12.21
N GLN A 157 -6.83 -12.49 13.39
CA GLN A 157 -7.89 -11.51 13.57
C GLN A 157 -7.73 -10.25 12.73
N LEU A 158 -6.51 -9.91 12.35
CA LEU A 158 -6.19 -8.78 11.48
C LEU A 158 -6.20 -9.18 10.00
N LEU A 159 -6.19 -10.48 9.67
CA LEU A 159 -6.12 -10.96 8.29
C LEU A 159 -7.39 -10.53 7.53
N PHE A 160 -7.21 -9.60 6.61
CA PHE A 160 -8.29 -8.99 5.86
C PHE A 160 -8.45 -9.59 4.45
N ALA A 161 -7.33 -9.80 3.76
CA ALA A 161 -7.26 -10.36 2.43
C ALA A 161 -5.99 -11.23 2.30
N ARG A 162 -5.77 -11.89 1.19
CA ARG A 162 -4.57 -12.68 0.95
C ARG A 162 -3.32 -11.81 1.13
N ASN A 163 -2.42 -12.22 2.02
CA ASN A 163 -1.17 -11.52 2.35
C ASN A 163 -1.40 -10.06 2.82
N LYS A 164 -2.54 -9.77 3.45
CA LYS A 164 -2.90 -8.43 3.93
C LYS A 164 -3.52 -8.51 5.32
N TRP A 165 -2.86 -7.92 6.30
CA TRP A 165 -3.36 -7.67 7.64
C TRP A 165 -3.70 -6.18 7.77
N LEU A 166 -4.84 -5.87 8.37
CA LEU A 166 -5.40 -4.52 8.40
C LEU A 166 -5.88 -4.15 9.80
N ILE A 167 -5.49 -2.97 10.25
CA ILE A 167 -6.04 -2.26 11.40
C ILE A 167 -6.72 -1.01 10.85
N ALA A 168 -8.02 -0.85 11.11
CA ALA A 168 -8.78 0.27 10.55
C ALA A 168 -9.69 0.88 11.61
N HIS A 169 -9.79 2.21 11.57
CA HIS A 169 -10.79 2.97 12.31
C HIS A 169 -12.17 2.83 11.65
N GLU A 170 -13.23 2.97 12.43
CA GLU A 170 -14.60 2.90 11.91
C GLU A 170 -14.88 3.94 10.81
N ASP A 171 -14.24 5.10 10.88
CA ASP A 171 -14.34 6.16 9.87
C ASP A 171 -13.72 5.79 8.50
N ALA A 172 -12.91 4.75 8.43
CA ALA A 172 -12.35 4.27 7.18
C ALA A 172 -13.41 3.70 6.22
N LYS A 173 -14.63 3.44 6.71
CA LYS A 173 -15.77 2.90 5.95
C LYS A 173 -15.41 1.65 5.14
N ILE A 174 -14.46 0.88 5.64
CA ILE A 174 -14.05 -0.37 5.01
C ILE A 174 -15.11 -1.41 5.33
N GLU A 175 -15.85 -1.84 4.31
CA GLU A 175 -16.84 -2.91 4.45
C GLU A 175 -16.15 -4.20 4.86
N ARG A 176 -16.34 -4.60 6.12
CA ARG A 176 -15.97 -5.94 6.59
C ARG A 176 -17.23 -6.79 6.63
N SER A 177 -17.12 -7.99 6.16
CA SER A 177 -18.18 -8.99 6.31
C SER A 177 -18.43 -9.43 7.78
N GLU A 178 -17.63 -8.94 8.74
CA GLU A 178 -17.89 -9.02 10.19
C GLU A 178 -17.06 -7.97 10.93
N GLU A 179 -17.70 -7.24 11.86
CA GLU A 179 -17.13 -6.14 12.66
C GLU A 179 -15.93 -6.57 13.51
N ARG A 180 -14.81 -5.85 13.40
CA ARG A 180 -13.91 -5.66 14.54
C ARG A 180 -13.26 -4.28 14.48
N ARG A 181 -13.46 -3.52 15.54
CA ARG A 181 -13.12 -2.12 15.71
C ARG A 181 -11.74 -1.95 16.32
N VAL A 182 -11.00 -0.95 15.90
CA VAL A 182 -9.87 -0.48 16.69
C VAL A 182 -9.53 1.00 16.44
N GLY A 183 -9.27 1.71 17.51
CA GLY A 183 -8.45 2.92 17.59
C GLY A 183 -9.14 4.26 17.31
N LYS A 184 -8.56 5.35 17.81
CA LYS A 184 -8.99 6.72 17.54
C LYS A 184 -8.35 7.23 16.26
N SER A 185 -9.14 7.81 15.34
CA SER A 185 -8.63 8.53 14.18
C SER A 185 -8.05 9.89 14.58
N VAL A 186 -7.08 10.37 13.84
CA VAL A 186 -6.56 11.73 13.96
C VAL A 186 -6.62 12.36 12.57
N ASP A 187 -7.25 13.53 12.49
CA ASP A 187 -7.16 14.41 11.32
C ASP A 187 -5.78 15.05 11.29
N LEU A 188 -5.15 15.06 10.11
CA LEU A 188 -3.85 15.69 9.87
C LEU A 188 -4.00 17.14 9.47
#